data_aa4102116066589015ea6ea371c89c15
#
_entry.id   aa4102116066589015ea6ea371c89c15
#
_cell.length_a   1.000
_cell.length_b   1.000
_cell.length_c   1.000
_cell.angle_alpha   90.00
_cell.angle_beta   90.00
_cell.angle_gamma   90.00
#
_symmetry.space_group_name_H-M   'P 1'
#
loop_
_entity.id
_entity.type
_entity.pdbx_description
1 polymer ?
#
loop_
_entity_poly.entity_id
_entity_poly.type
_entity_poly.pdbx_seq_one_letter_code
_entity_poly.pdbx_strand_id
1 'polypeptide(L)'
;MSFKISRIFAIPLIFLSFLIDINNESNNVNANVKNQPANKNDLDLYHGMGVSFLCNATRKGFDLDFPKTLNVASATFASVVSQKHGGKIIEKKKEQKVDMKQLQFISSLQLVESALQVCPDNVPEKIEKQFKIETERIKKLQGL
;
A
#
# COMPACT_ATOMS: atom_id res chain seq x y z
N MET A 1 3.22 -36.65 -47.34
CA MET A 1 3.67 -35.84 -46.20
C MET A 1 2.74 -36.07 -45.03
N SER A 2 3.23 -36.81 -44.04
CA SER A 2 2.41 -37.29 -42.92
C SER A 2 2.69 -36.38 -41.68
N PHE A 3 1.71 -35.58 -41.24
CA PHE A 3 1.80 -34.83 -40.00
C PHE A 3 1.32 -35.70 -38.84
N LYS A 4 2.29 -36.16 -38.06
CA LYS A 4 2.01 -36.81 -36.78
C LYS A 4 1.68 -35.77 -35.74
N ILE A 5 0.41 -35.63 -35.39
CA ILE A 5 -0.02 -34.93 -34.16
C ILE A 5 -0.03 -35.98 -33.05
N SER A 6 0.94 -35.90 -32.17
CA SER A 6 0.92 -36.65 -30.93
C SER A 6 1.65 -35.85 -29.86
N ARG A 7 0.91 -35.35 -28.94
CA ARG A 7 1.15 -35.36 -27.47
C ARG A 7 0.19 -34.41 -26.80
N ILE A 8 -0.97 -34.95 -26.51
CA ILE A 8 -1.88 -34.37 -25.52
C ILE A 8 -1.16 -34.47 -24.19
N PHE A 9 -0.83 -33.31 -23.64
CA PHE A 9 -0.29 -33.19 -22.30
C PHE A 9 -1.35 -33.67 -21.30
N ALA A 10 -1.08 -34.81 -20.70
CA ALA A 10 -1.76 -35.23 -19.48
C ALA A 10 -1.30 -34.26 -18.37
N ILE A 11 -2.13 -33.31 -18.02
CA ILE A 11 -1.97 -32.49 -16.81
C ILE A 11 -2.28 -33.44 -15.65
N PRO A 12 -1.32 -33.72 -14.77
CA PRO A 12 -1.58 -34.64 -13.66
C PRO A 12 -2.57 -34.00 -12.70
N LEU A 13 -3.52 -34.84 -12.31
CA LEU A 13 -4.61 -34.62 -11.33
C LEU A 13 -4.08 -34.36 -9.89
N ILE A 14 -2.98 -33.62 -9.75
CA ILE A 14 -2.37 -33.34 -8.43
C ILE A 14 -2.95 -32.07 -7.79
N PHE A 15 -3.77 -31.29 -8.54
CA PHE A 15 -4.34 -30.04 -7.99
C PHE A 15 -5.62 -30.26 -7.14
N LEU A 16 -6.14 -31.48 -7.04
CA LEU A 16 -7.39 -31.72 -6.33
C LEU A 16 -7.24 -32.14 -4.86
N SER A 17 -6.01 -32.35 -4.39
CA SER A 17 -5.76 -32.76 -3.00
C SER A 17 -5.48 -31.59 -2.05
N PHE A 18 -5.42 -30.35 -2.56
CA PHE A 18 -5.15 -29.16 -1.71
C PHE A 18 -6.41 -28.47 -1.18
N LEU A 19 -7.61 -28.99 -1.48
CA LEU A 19 -8.86 -28.33 -1.08
C LEU A 19 -9.58 -29.01 0.10
N ILE A 20 -8.99 -29.99 0.77
CA ILE A 20 -9.69 -30.77 1.80
C ILE A 20 -9.27 -30.46 3.24
N ASP A 21 -8.21 -29.66 3.45
CA ASP A 21 -7.74 -29.31 4.81
C ASP A 21 -8.11 -27.92 5.30
N ILE A 22 -9.13 -27.27 4.72
CA ILE A 22 -9.59 -25.94 5.19
C ILE A 22 -10.68 -26.07 6.30
N ASN A 23 -11.03 -27.27 6.69
CA ASN A 23 -12.09 -27.48 7.67
C ASN A 23 -11.57 -28.12 8.94
N ASN A 24 -10.69 -27.52 9.69
CA ASN A 24 -10.66 -27.71 11.14
C ASN A 24 -9.55 -26.97 11.88
N GLU A 25 -9.46 -25.68 11.74
CA GLU A 25 -8.97 -24.83 12.84
C GLU A 25 -9.81 -23.57 12.85
N SER A 26 -11.00 -23.65 13.42
CA SER A 26 -11.61 -22.49 14.01
C SER A 26 -10.77 -22.12 15.25
N ASN A 27 -9.54 -21.72 15.01
CA ASN A 27 -8.81 -20.95 15.99
C ASN A 27 -9.64 -19.69 16.19
N ASN A 28 -10.24 -19.56 17.34
CA ASN A 28 -10.73 -18.34 17.90
C ASN A 28 -9.59 -17.31 17.79
N VAL A 29 -9.43 -16.73 16.62
CA VAL A 29 -8.68 -15.49 16.44
C VAL A 29 -9.51 -14.47 17.20
N ASN A 30 -9.13 -14.34 18.44
CA ASN A 30 -9.73 -13.40 19.37
C ASN A 30 -9.94 -12.07 18.64
N ALA A 31 -11.22 -11.70 18.48
CA ALA A 31 -11.67 -10.47 17.87
C ALA A 31 -11.20 -9.20 18.63
N ASN A 32 -10.17 -9.33 19.45
CA ASN A 32 -9.57 -8.29 20.27
C ASN A 32 -8.37 -7.60 19.61
N VAL A 33 -8.09 -7.89 18.34
CA VAL A 33 -7.07 -7.18 17.53
C VAL A 33 -7.60 -5.82 17.02
N LYS A 34 -8.89 -5.58 17.15
CA LYS A 34 -9.54 -4.32 16.81
C LYS A 34 -9.13 -3.27 17.86
N ASN A 35 -8.14 -2.44 17.57
CA ASN A 35 -7.73 -1.22 18.26
C ASN A 35 -6.29 -1.19 18.83
N GLN A 36 -5.43 -2.15 18.50
CA GLN A 36 -4.00 -1.93 18.80
C GLN A 36 -3.48 -0.82 17.89
N PRO A 37 -2.75 0.16 18.44
CA PRO A 37 -2.13 1.21 17.64
C PRO A 37 -1.22 0.62 16.57
N ALA A 38 -1.24 1.20 15.35
CA ALA A 38 -0.32 0.79 14.30
C ALA A 38 1.12 1.06 14.74
N ASN A 39 1.93 0.03 14.73
CA ASN A 39 3.37 0.15 14.99
C ASN A 39 4.12 0.46 13.68
N LYS A 40 5.43 0.67 13.78
CA LYS A 40 6.26 0.98 12.62
C LYS A 40 6.15 -0.07 11.51
N ASN A 41 6.14 -1.35 11.84
CA ASN A 41 6.09 -2.43 10.84
C ASN A 41 4.73 -2.43 10.10
N ASP A 42 3.63 -2.15 10.80
CA ASP A 42 2.32 -1.99 10.19
C ASP A 42 2.32 -0.82 9.19
N LEU A 43 2.86 0.33 9.62
CA LEU A 43 2.92 1.53 8.78
C LEU A 43 3.83 1.32 7.57
N ASP A 44 5.00 0.71 7.75
CA ASP A 44 5.94 0.39 6.67
C ASP A 44 5.30 -0.58 5.65
N LEU A 45 4.56 -1.58 6.13
CA LEU A 45 3.84 -2.52 5.26
C LEU A 45 2.79 -1.79 4.41
N TYR A 46 1.92 -1.00 5.04
CA TYR A 46 0.85 -0.28 4.33
C TYR A 46 1.42 0.76 3.37
N HIS A 47 2.50 1.42 3.76
CA HIS A 47 3.22 2.35 2.91
C HIS A 47 3.84 1.63 1.68
N GLY A 48 4.54 0.52 1.90
CA GLY A 48 5.14 -0.28 0.81
C GLY A 48 4.09 -0.79 -0.18
N MET A 49 2.92 -1.21 0.30
CA MET A 49 1.79 -1.58 -0.56
C MET A 49 1.31 -0.38 -1.39
N GLY A 50 1.19 0.80 -0.76
CA GLY A 50 0.80 2.04 -1.43
C GLY A 50 1.77 2.47 -2.52
N VAL A 51 3.08 2.43 -2.25
CA VAL A 51 4.14 2.73 -3.24
C VAL A 51 4.10 1.74 -4.40
N SER A 52 4.00 0.45 -4.09
CA SER A 52 3.93 -0.60 -5.10
C SER A 52 2.71 -0.41 -6.02
N PHE A 53 1.55 -0.13 -5.44
CA PHE A 53 0.35 0.18 -6.21
C PHE A 53 0.54 1.42 -7.09
N LEU A 54 1.01 2.52 -6.50
CA LEU A 54 1.22 3.79 -7.22
C LEU A 54 2.16 3.61 -8.41
N CYS A 55 3.34 3.04 -8.20
CA CYS A 55 4.32 2.84 -9.25
C CYS A 55 3.84 1.89 -10.36
N ASN A 56 3.16 0.79 -10.00
CA ASN A 56 2.67 -0.15 -10.99
C ASN A 56 1.49 0.40 -11.80
N ALA A 57 0.58 1.10 -11.17
CA ALA A 57 -0.62 1.64 -11.82
C ALA A 57 -0.32 2.81 -12.76
N THR A 58 0.74 3.59 -12.46
CA THR A 58 1.12 4.77 -13.25
C THR A 58 2.24 4.51 -14.26
N ARG A 59 2.77 3.27 -14.31
CA ARG A 59 3.81 2.91 -15.26
C ARG A 59 3.29 2.91 -16.69
N LYS A 60 4.19 3.11 -17.66
CA LYS A 60 3.90 3.02 -19.08
C LYS A 60 3.19 1.69 -19.43
N GLY A 61 2.08 1.80 -20.12
CA GLY A 61 1.23 0.66 -20.51
C GLY A 61 0.01 0.43 -19.61
N PHE A 62 0.02 0.95 -18.36
CA PHE A 62 -1.18 1.06 -17.53
C PHE A 62 -1.71 2.49 -17.52
N ASP A 63 -0.80 3.47 -17.49
CA ASP A 63 -1.01 4.90 -17.71
C ASP A 63 -2.18 5.51 -16.91
N LEU A 64 -2.41 5.02 -15.68
CA LEU A 64 -3.39 5.64 -14.80
C LEU A 64 -2.90 7.02 -14.36
N ASP A 65 -3.83 7.96 -14.24
CA ASP A 65 -3.56 9.32 -13.79
C ASP A 65 -2.89 9.32 -12.41
N PHE A 66 -1.68 9.85 -12.32
CA PHE A 66 -0.87 9.82 -11.10
C PHE A 66 -1.57 10.50 -9.92
N PRO A 67 -2.14 11.73 -10.02
CA PRO A 67 -2.87 12.36 -8.92
C PRO A 67 -4.03 11.53 -8.40
N LYS A 68 -4.83 10.92 -9.28
CA LYS A 68 -5.95 10.07 -8.87
C LYS A 68 -5.46 8.80 -8.17
N THR A 69 -4.44 8.16 -8.73
CA THR A 69 -3.83 6.95 -8.15
C THR A 69 -3.21 7.25 -6.78
N LEU A 70 -2.50 8.38 -6.63
CA LEU A 70 -1.97 8.85 -5.37
C LEU A 70 -3.07 9.08 -4.33
N ASN A 71 -4.18 9.71 -4.73
CA ASN A 71 -5.32 9.92 -3.84
C ASN A 71 -5.93 8.59 -3.37
N VAL A 72 -6.09 7.61 -4.26
CA VAL A 72 -6.57 6.27 -3.90
C VAL A 72 -5.61 5.58 -2.94
N ALA A 73 -4.31 5.58 -3.24
CA ALA A 73 -3.30 4.94 -2.39
C ALA A 73 -3.26 5.55 -0.98
N SER A 74 -3.24 6.88 -0.87
CA SER A 74 -3.20 7.59 0.41
C SER A 74 -4.50 7.45 1.21
N ALA A 75 -5.66 7.47 0.54
CA ALA A 75 -6.95 7.23 1.16
C ALA A 75 -7.06 5.78 1.68
N THR A 76 -6.54 4.81 0.94
CA THR A 76 -6.49 3.41 1.36
C THR A 76 -5.63 3.24 2.60
N PHE A 77 -4.43 3.84 2.63
CA PHE A 77 -3.57 3.85 3.81
C PHE A 77 -4.31 4.41 5.03
N ALA A 78 -4.88 5.60 4.91
CA ALA A 78 -5.62 6.25 5.99
C ALA A 78 -6.81 5.41 6.47
N SER A 79 -7.52 4.78 5.53
CA SER A 79 -8.67 3.90 5.81
C SER A 79 -8.25 2.67 6.59
N VAL A 80 -7.17 2.00 6.20
CA VAL A 80 -6.65 0.81 6.90
C VAL A 80 -6.22 1.17 8.33
N VAL A 81 -5.46 2.26 8.50
CA VAL A 81 -5.04 2.71 9.84
C VAL A 81 -6.25 3.09 10.69
N SER A 82 -7.23 3.77 10.11
CA SER A 82 -8.45 4.16 10.83
C SER A 82 -9.30 2.94 11.23
N GLN A 83 -9.52 2.00 10.32
CA GLN A 83 -10.43 0.86 10.56
C GLN A 83 -9.77 -0.22 11.42
N LYS A 84 -8.51 -0.56 11.16
CA LYS A 84 -7.80 -1.64 11.85
C LYS A 84 -7.23 -1.18 13.19
N HIS A 85 -6.77 0.06 13.28
CA HIS A 85 -6.05 0.60 14.42
C HIS A 85 -6.78 1.75 15.14
N GLY A 86 -8.02 2.05 14.75
CA GLY A 86 -8.81 3.14 15.34
C GLY A 86 -8.22 4.54 15.11
N GLY A 87 -7.39 4.72 14.08
CA GLY A 87 -6.65 5.95 13.83
C GLY A 87 -5.49 6.19 14.81
N LYS A 88 -5.04 5.16 15.50
CA LYS A 88 -3.96 5.24 16.48
C LYS A 88 -2.65 4.74 15.87
N ILE A 89 -1.56 5.48 16.10
CA ILE A 89 -0.21 5.14 15.67
C ILE A 89 0.76 5.21 16.85
N ILE A 90 1.85 4.47 16.78
CA ILE A 90 2.96 4.59 17.74
C ILE A 90 4.06 5.43 17.10
N GLU A 91 4.28 6.63 17.61
CA GLU A 91 5.39 7.48 17.23
C GLU A 91 6.27 7.77 18.45
N LYS A 92 7.59 7.59 18.31
CA LYS A 92 8.57 7.82 19.40
C LYS A 92 8.15 7.14 20.73
N LYS A 93 7.63 5.90 20.63
CA LYS A 93 7.13 5.10 21.77
C LYS A 93 5.88 5.68 22.48
N LYS A 94 5.19 6.62 21.86
CA LYS A 94 3.94 7.18 22.36
C LYS A 94 2.80 6.87 21.41
N GLU A 95 1.64 6.53 21.97
CA GLU A 95 0.40 6.41 21.21
C GLU A 95 -0.09 7.80 20.85
N GLN A 96 -0.42 8.01 19.59
CA GLN A 96 -1.05 9.21 19.08
C GLN A 96 -2.28 8.84 18.29
N LYS A 97 -3.37 9.56 18.49
CA LYS A 97 -4.56 9.47 17.64
C LYS A 97 -4.46 10.51 16.53
N VAL A 98 -4.53 10.04 15.30
CA VAL A 98 -4.46 10.88 14.12
C VAL A 98 -5.77 10.73 13.35
N ASP A 99 -6.34 11.84 12.89
CA ASP A 99 -7.55 11.79 12.09
C ASP A 99 -7.27 11.31 10.65
N MET A 100 -8.33 10.86 9.97
CA MET A 100 -8.19 10.28 8.62
C MET A 100 -7.63 11.28 7.60
N LYS A 101 -7.97 12.57 7.69
CA LYS A 101 -7.47 13.60 6.74
C LYS A 101 -5.99 13.84 6.94
N GLN A 102 -5.54 13.90 8.20
CA GLN A 102 -4.12 14.02 8.53
C GLN A 102 -3.33 12.78 8.07
N LEU A 103 -3.85 11.57 8.32
CA LEU A 103 -3.24 10.33 7.84
C LEU A 103 -3.13 10.32 6.30
N GLN A 104 -4.18 10.71 5.60
CA GLN A 104 -4.18 10.78 4.15
C GLN A 104 -3.18 11.81 3.62
N PHE A 105 -3.13 13.00 4.23
CA PHE A 105 -2.18 14.04 3.84
C PHE A 105 -0.73 13.60 4.06
N ILE A 106 -0.40 13.10 5.25
CA ILE A 106 0.95 12.63 5.58
C ILE A 106 1.37 11.49 4.64
N SER A 107 0.49 10.49 4.46
CA SER A 107 0.78 9.36 3.58
C SER A 107 0.95 9.79 2.13
N SER A 108 0.21 10.79 1.64
CA SER A 108 0.37 11.29 0.28
C SER A 108 1.76 11.88 0.04
N LEU A 109 2.29 12.65 0.99
CA LEU A 109 3.66 13.19 0.91
C LEU A 109 4.71 12.07 0.93
N GLN A 110 4.57 11.10 1.84
CA GLN A 110 5.50 9.96 1.92
C GLN A 110 5.46 9.09 0.67
N LEU A 111 4.27 8.87 0.07
CA LEU A 111 4.12 8.12 -1.17
C LEU A 111 4.78 8.83 -2.35
N VAL A 112 4.66 10.16 -2.46
CA VAL A 112 5.37 10.93 -3.50
C VAL A 112 6.88 10.86 -3.29
N GLU A 113 7.36 11.04 -2.05
CA GLU A 113 8.79 10.91 -1.73
C GLU A 113 9.35 9.55 -2.15
N SER A 114 8.65 8.47 -1.80
CA SER A 114 9.06 7.13 -2.18
C SER A 114 8.94 6.87 -3.68
N ALA A 115 7.91 7.40 -4.35
CA ALA A 115 7.77 7.26 -5.80
C ALA A 115 8.91 7.97 -6.55
N LEU A 116 9.36 9.14 -6.07
CA LEU A 116 10.53 9.83 -6.62
C LEU A 116 11.82 9.02 -6.49
N GLN A 117 11.92 8.13 -5.50
CA GLN A 117 13.07 7.22 -5.31
C GLN A 117 12.96 5.93 -6.11
N VAL A 118 11.75 5.34 -6.19
CA VAL A 118 11.52 3.99 -6.71
C VAL A 118 11.11 4.00 -8.19
N CYS A 119 10.31 4.99 -8.60
CA CYS A 119 9.76 5.10 -9.96
C CYS A 119 9.70 6.57 -10.43
N PRO A 120 10.84 7.29 -10.46
CA PRO A 120 10.87 8.73 -10.75
C PRO A 120 10.22 9.09 -12.09
N ASP A 121 10.37 8.25 -13.10
CA ASP A 121 9.81 8.47 -14.44
C ASP A 121 8.28 8.48 -14.47
N ASN A 122 7.63 7.95 -13.44
CA ASN A 122 6.17 7.93 -13.33
C ASN A 122 5.63 9.20 -12.65
N VAL A 123 6.49 9.97 -11.97
CA VAL A 123 6.07 11.14 -11.20
C VAL A 123 6.01 12.37 -12.10
N PRO A 124 4.83 12.99 -12.31
CA PRO A 124 4.74 14.19 -13.10
C PRO A 124 5.54 15.35 -12.48
N GLU A 125 6.25 16.13 -13.29
CA GLU A 125 7.06 17.27 -12.86
C GLU A 125 6.27 18.26 -11.97
N LYS A 126 4.98 18.46 -12.28
CA LYS A 126 4.10 19.32 -11.47
C LYS A 126 3.96 18.79 -10.04
N ILE A 127 3.84 17.47 -9.87
CA ILE A 127 3.71 16.84 -8.54
C ILE A 127 5.03 16.95 -7.78
N GLU A 128 6.16 16.73 -8.43
CA GLU A 128 7.48 16.89 -7.83
C GLU A 128 7.68 18.35 -7.32
N LYS A 129 7.33 19.34 -8.13
CA LYS A 129 7.39 20.75 -7.72
C LYS A 129 6.48 21.05 -6.52
N GLN A 130 5.26 20.55 -6.53
CA GLN A 130 4.33 20.72 -5.40
C GLN A 130 4.85 20.04 -4.13
N PHE A 131 5.40 18.84 -4.24
CA PHE A 131 6.00 18.13 -3.12
C PHE A 131 7.16 18.93 -2.49
N LYS A 132 8.06 19.49 -3.30
CA LYS A 132 9.17 20.34 -2.81
C LYS A 132 8.65 21.56 -2.05
N ILE A 133 7.63 22.24 -2.58
CA ILE A 133 7.03 23.41 -1.92
C ILE A 133 6.41 23.02 -0.56
N GLU A 134 5.65 21.93 -0.52
CA GLU A 134 4.99 21.50 0.72
C GLU A 134 6.00 21.03 1.78
N THR A 135 7.04 20.29 1.38
CA THR A 135 8.09 19.88 2.31
C THR A 135 8.87 21.04 2.89
N GLU A 136 9.19 22.05 2.09
CA GLU A 136 9.84 23.27 2.59
C GLU A 136 8.93 24.08 3.53
N ARG A 137 7.62 24.13 3.24
CA ARG A 137 6.63 24.74 4.12
C ARG A 137 6.57 24.04 5.48
N ILE A 138 6.54 22.71 5.48
CA ILE A 138 6.51 21.92 6.71
C ILE A 138 7.79 22.11 7.53
N LYS A 139 8.97 22.08 6.91
CA LYS A 139 10.25 22.34 7.59
C LYS A 139 10.25 23.69 8.30
N LYS A 140 9.83 24.75 7.60
CA LYS A 140 9.73 26.09 8.19
C LYS A 140 8.80 26.15 9.42
N LEU A 141 7.68 25.42 9.38
CA LEU A 141 6.74 25.37 10.51
C LEU A 141 7.30 24.58 11.70
N GLN A 142 8.21 23.64 11.46
CA GLN A 142 8.87 22.84 12.48
C GLN A 142 10.15 23.45 13.03
N GLY A 143 10.58 24.62 12.49
CA GLY A 143 11.80 25.29 12.90
C GLY A 143 13.08 24.58 12.45
N LEU A 144 13.01 23.79 11.37
CA LEU A 144 14.10 23.02 10.77
C LEU A 144 14.70 23.75 9.57
#